data_09ff314c7969a08226cabca3d8853842
#
_entry.id   09ff314c7969a08226cabca3d8853842
#
_cell.length_a   1.000
_cell.length_b   1.000
_cell.length_c   1.000
_cell.angle_alpha   90.00
_cell.angle_beta   90.00
_cell.angle_gamma   90.00
#
_symmetry.space_group_name_H-M   'P 1'
#
loop_
_entity.id
_entity.type
_entity.pdbx_description
1 polymer ?
#
loop_
_entity_poly.entity_id
_entity_poly.type
_entity_poly.pdbx_seq_one_letter_code
_entity_poly.pdbx_strand_id
1 'polypeptide(L)'
;MSIIGPQKPIRRACFFVAVALLGLSCSSSDSPIATEESPGASSPTSIVPGTEKDEASSPLSSLESRDSTYIFDQNQLHTFELRLPQASLDFLNADPMAEEYVEGELVFEGETVGPVGIRYKGSVGKWVGCVGEGEIFADGGAKACTKLSMKVKINWDDPDAEFYGLRKLQFHSQNLDQTLMHERLGYLLFREMGVAAPRSVHARLVVNGEFVGLFALTEQIDGRFTRHNFEDGTGNLYKEVWPLRPDGKPRSNSEFYEGLKTNEDDKNLDMSQMISFAEQIASEDDGREVMRRWMDIEEIISYAVVDRTIRNDDGAFHWYCSTDEANYGSDCGNHNFYWYSNPSTGKVHLIPWDLDNAFENILFDANPVTPIADKWGETSNGCKGFAYGEWYLPQRSAACDKITYIWSTFEEEYERIHNEFLQGPFAKEQVDLLLDAWEQQISPVVKEAAEIHNDALRFEDWKDALDGFRRSLGHARSIK
;
A
#
# COMPACT_ATOMS: atom_id res chain seq x y z
N MET A 1 -49.08 8.20 -34.46
CA MET A 1 -48.56 7.13 -35.30
C MET A 1 -47.05 7.21 -35.23
N SER A 2 -46.48 6.60 -34.20
CA SER A 2 -45.04 6.62 -33.94
C SER A 2 -44.51 5.22 -34.22
N ILE A 3 -43.54 5.11 -35.07
CA ILE A 3 -42.91 3.86 -35.48
C ILE A 3 -41.69 3.67 -34.57
N ILE A 4 -41.77 2.68 -33.69
CA ILE A 4 -40.65 2.20 -32.88
C ILE A 4 -39.94 1.10 -33.67
N GLY A 5 -38.70 1.36 -34.08
CA GLY A 5 -37.83 0.37 -34.71
C GLY A 5 -37.24 -0.61 -33.70
N PRO A 6 -36.95 -1.86 -34.08
CA PRO A 6 -36.52 -2.90 -33.17
C PRO A 6 -35.06 -2.71 -32.71
N GLN A 7 -34.86 -2.69 -31.40
CA GLN A 7 -33.53 -2.79 -30.78
C GLN A 7 -32.93 -4.18 -31.04
N LYS A 8 -31.69 -4.20 -31.52
CA LYS A 8 -30.91 -5.43 -31.64
C LYS A 8 -30.51 -5.94 -30.25
N PRO A 9 -30.60 -7.24 -29.99
CA PRO A 9 -30.12 -7.77 -28.73
C PRO A 9 -28.57 -7.70 -28.67
N ILE A 10 -28.07 -7.07 -27.64
CA ILE A 10 -26.65 -7.13 -27.28
C ILE A 10 -26.35 -8.58 -26.89
N ARG A 11 -25.55 -9.25 -27.71
CA ARG A 11 -25.01 -10.57 -27.37
C ARG A 11 -24.07 -10.40 -26.17
N ARG A 12 -24.49 -10.90 -25.02
CA ARG A 12 -23.62 -11.13 -23.88
C ARG A 12 -22.56 -12.15 -24.30
N ALA A 13 -21.35 -11.71 -24.57
CA ALA A 13 -20.21 -12.57 -24.64
C ALA A 13 -19.90 -12.99 -23.19
N CYS A 14 -20.15 -14.25 -22.87
CA CYS A 14 -19.60 -14.86 -21.68
C CYS A 14 -18.09 -15.01 -21.91
N PHE A 15 -17.31 -14.06 -21.44
CA PHE A 15 -15.87 -14.23 -21.31
C PHE A 15 -15.60 -14.94 -19.99
N PHE A 16 -15.21 -16.19 -20.08
CA PHE A 16 -14.56 -16.91 -19.01
C PHE A 16 -13.17 -16.31 -18.83
N VAL A 17 -13.00 -15.46 -17.83
CA VAL A 17 -11.68 -15.03 -17.39
C VAL A 17 -11.18 -16.08 -16.40
N ALA A 18 -10.31 -16.96 -16.86
CA ALA A 18 -9.49 -17.79 -16.00
C ALA A 18 -8.44 -16.87 -15.39
N VAL A 19 -8.71 -16.32 -14.21
CA VAL A 19 -7.66 -15.72 -13.39
C VAL A 19 -6.89 -16.88 -12.78
N ALA A 20 -5.84 -17.33 -13.48
CA ALA A 20 -4.84 -18.19 -12.87
C ALA A 20 -4.12 -17.31 -11.82
N LEU A 21 -4.54 -17.41 -10.57
CA LEU A 21 -3.73 -16.99 -9.43
C LEU A 21 -2.55 -17.97 -9.31
N LEU A 22 -1.67 -17.94 -10.31
CA LEU A 22 -0.33 -18.44 -10.13
C LEU A 22 0.33 -17.48 -9.15
N GLY A 23 0.59 -17.96 -7.93
CA GLY A 23 1.52 -17.36 -7.01
C GLY A 23 2.91 -17.29 -7.63
N LEU A 24 3.09 -16.35 -8.53
CA LEU A 24 4.39 -15.90 -8.96
C LEU A 24 4.87 -14.90 -7.91
N SER A 25 5.51 -15.44 -6.87
CA SER A 25 6.45 -14.67 -6.08
C SER A 25 7.52 -14.16 -7.03
N CYS A 26 7.39 -12.92 -7.48
CA CYS A 26 8.50 -12.24 -8.10
C CYS A 26 9.58 -12.04 -7.04
N SER A 27 10.50 -13.00 -6.94
CA SER A 27 11.77 -12.80 -6.26
C SER A 27 12.58 -11.82 -7.08
N SER A 28 12.60 -10.56 -6.65
CA SER A 28 13.64 -9.65 -7.10
C SER A 28 14.94 -10.11 -6.47
N SER A 29 15.81 -10.72 -7.27
CA SER A 29 17.19 -11.02 -6.90
C SER A 29 17.97 -9.70 -6.78
N ASP A 30 18.06 -9.16 -5.58
CA ASP A 30 19.08 -8.19 -5.21
C ASP A 30 20.25 -9.00 -4.64
N SER A 31 21.37 -9.11 -5.34
CA SER A 31 22.58 -9.80 -4.89
C SER A 31 23.28 -9.04 -3.75
N PRO A 32 24.01 -9.75 -2.86
CA PRO A 32 24.45 -9.24 -1.58
C PRO A 32 25.75 -8.46 -1.66
N ILE A 33 25.96 -7.50 -0.75
CA ILE A 33 27.26 -6.92 -0.42
C ILE A 33 27.46 -6.89 1.10
N ALA A 34 28.66 -7.28 1.47
CA ALA A 34 29.17 -7.64 2.76
C ALA A 34 29.06 -6.58 3.89
N THR A 35 29.06 -7.15 5.08
CA THR A 35 29.13 -6.51 6.41
C THR A 35 30.51 -5.97 6.72
N GLU A 36 30.59 -4.81 7.39
CA GLU A 36 31.70 -4.49 8.32
C GLU A 36 31.20 -3.81 9.59
N GLU A 37 31.94 -4.06 10.65
CA GLU A 37 31.60 -3.93 12.07
C GLU A 37 31.61 -2.50 12.61
N SER A 38 30.81 -2.29 13.65
CA SER A 38 30.87 -1.14 14.57
C SER A 38 31.99 -1.25 15.58
N PRO A 39 32.46 -0.11 16.13
CA PRO A 39 32.55 -0.07 17.59
C PRO A 39 32.15 1.25 18.27
N GLY A 40 31.57 1.13 19.45
CA GLY A 40 31.91 1.92 20.60
C GLY A 40 31.01 3.06 21.04
N ALA A 41 30.25 2.77 22.08
CA ALA A 41 29.51 3.70 22.92
C ALA A 41 30.42 4.67 23.70
N SER A 42 29.95 5.90 23.94
CA SER A 42 30.26 6.63 25.18
C SER A 42 29.18 7.68 25.52
N SER A 43 28.89 7.72 26.80
CA SER A 43 27.86 8.45 27.53
C SER A 43 28.13 9.97 27.73
N PRO A 44 27.22 10.71 28.42
CA PRO A 44 26.91 12.11 28.14
C PRO A 44 27.64 13.11 29.05
N THR A 45 27.74 14.36 28.65
CA THR A 45 28.12 15.45 29.56
C THR A 45 27.36 16.76 29.28
N SER A 46 26.66 17.13 30.30
CA SER A 46 26.19 18.47 30.78
C SER A 46 26.21 19.74 29.94
N ILE A 47 25.13 20.43 30.08
CA ILE A 47 24.69 21.77 29.69
C ILE A 47 25.54 22.91 30.29
N VAL A 48 25.90 23.94 29.50
CA VAL A 48 26.06 25.33 29.94
C VAL A 48 25.60 26.29 28.83
N PRO A 49 24.84 27.36 29.09
CA PRO A 49 24.30 28.27 28.09
C PRO A 49 25.29 29.39 27.76
N GLY A 50 25.40 29.76 26.49
CA GLY A 50 26.21 30.88 26.04
C GLY A 50 25.71 31.53 24.76
N THR A 51 25.10 32.68 24.89
CA THR A 51 25.05 33.87 24.01
C THR A 51 24.95 33.70 22.50
N GLU A 52 23.85 34.20 21.97
CA GLU A 52 23.56 34.51 20.57
C GLU A 52 24.68 35.30 19.87
N LYS A 53 25.05 34.83 18.69
CA LYS A 53 25.54 35.64 17.59
C LYS A 53 24.82 35.22 16.32
N ASP A 54 24.07 36.14 15.74
CA ASP A 54 23.55 36.04 14.39
C ASP A 54 24.67 35.79 13.36
N GLU A 55 24.84 34.56 12.90
CA GLU A 55 25.51 34.26 11.66
C GLU A 55 24.49 33.82 10.64
N ALA A 56 24.41 34.56 9.53
CA ALA A 56 23.59 34.23 8.39
C ALA A 56 23.98 32.82 7.90
N SER A 57 23.14 31.84 8.20
CA SER A 57 23.32 30.46 7.76
C SER A 57 23.26 30.37 6.24
N SER A 58 24.29 29.79 5.64
CA SER A 58 24.38 29.48 4.22
C SER A 58 23.25 28.53 3.80
N PRO A 59 22.61 28.67 2.63
CA PRO A 59 21.51 27.79 2.19
C PRO A 59 21.84 26.29 2.22
N LEU A 60 23.11 25.92 2.05
CA LEU A 60 23.58 24.52 2.10
C LEU A 60 23.49 23.89 3.50
N SER A 61 23.62 24.66 4.60
CA SER A 61 23.53 24.09 5.96
C SER A 61 22.09 23.73 6.38
N SER A 62 21.09 24.22 5.66
CA SER A 62 19.68 23.90 5.92
C SER A 62 19.22 22.60 5.25
N LEU A 63 19.92 22.08 4.27
CA LEU A 63 19.61 20.83 3.56
C LEU A 63 20.14 19.59 4.30
N GLU A 64 21.29 19.71 4.98
CA GLU A 64 21.89 18.61 5.74
C GLU A 64 21.10 18.16 6.99
N SER A 65 20.10 18.93 7.43
CA SER A 65 19.29 18.63 8.62
C SER A 65 17.91 18.03 8.32
N ARG A 66 17.53 17.92 7.05
CA ARG A 66 16.21 17.41 6.65
C ARG A 66 16.23 15.89 6.50
N ASP A 67 15.27 15.22 7.10
CA ASP A 67 15.07 13.78 6.97
C ASP A 67 13.81 13.47 6.11
N SER A 68 13.41 12.21 6.09
CA SER A 68 12.23 11.77 5.34
C SER A 68 10.91 12.43 5.76
N THR A 69 10.86 13.11 6.91
CA THR A 69 9.68 13.87 7.34
C THR A 69 9.42 15.06 6.40
N TYR A 70 10.49 15.66 5.87
CA TYR A 70 10.37 16.72 4.86
C TYR A 70 9.74 16.21 3.56
N ILE A 71 10.15 15.03 3.11
CA ILE A 71 9.63 14.41 1.87
C ILE A 71 8.14 14.04 2.02
N PHE A 72 7.72 13.61 3.22
CA PHE A 72 6.36 13.20 3.52
C PHE A 72 5.55 14.25 4.29
N ASP A 73 5.97 15.53 4.26
CA ASP A 73 5.19 16.63 4.85
C ASP A 73 3.86 16.81 4.13
N GLN A 74 2.75 16.67 4.87
CA GLN A 74 1.39 16.77 4.34
C GLN A 74 1.07 18.17 3.79
N ASN A 75 1.82 19.20 4.16
CA ASN A 75 1.62 20.57 3.71
C ASN A 75 2.45 20.92 2.47
N GLN A 76 3.30 20.02 1.99
CA GLN A 76 4.16 20.24 0.84
C GLN A 76 3.68 19.45 -0.39
N LEU A 77 3.79 20.07 -1.56
CA LEU A 77 3.63 19.40 -2.84
C LEU A 77 4.95 19.49 -3.58
N HIS A 78 5.76 18.46 -3.42
CA HIS A 78 7.08 18.41 -4.03
C HIS A 78 7.01 18.07 -5.52
N THR A 79 7.96 18.64 -6.28
CA THR A 79 8.21 18.27 -7.67
C THR A 79 9.48 17.43 -7.74
N PHE A 80 9.37 16.26 -8.36
CA PHE A 80 10.49 15.38 -8.66
C PHE A 80 10.68 15.31 -10.17
N GLU A 81 11.93 15.35 -10.65
CA GLU A 81 12.24 15.09 -12.05
C GLU A 81 13.14 13.86 -12.15
N LEU A 82 12.79 12.94 -13.03
CA LEU A 82 13.60 11.78 -13.38
C LEU A 82 14.26 12.07 -14.74
N ARG A 83 15.58 11.98 -14.80
CA ARG A 83 16.35 12.14 -16.04
C ARG A 83 17.02 10.84 -16.40
N LEU A 84 16.76 10.36 -17.59
CA LEU A 84 17.35 9.13 -18.11
C LEU A 84 17.55 9.24 -19.63
N PRO A 85 18.54 8.49 -20.19
CA PRO A 85 18.73 8.44 -21.65
C PRO A 85 17.42 8.06 -22.35
N GLN A 86 17.14 8.69 -23.50
CA GLN A 86 15.92 8.39 -24.26
C GLN A 86 15.80 6.91 -24.61
N ALA A 87 16.90 6.25 -24.97
CA ALA A 87 16.91 4.82 -25.24
C ALA A 87 16.50 3.97 -24.01
N SER A 88 16.84 4.41 -22.80
CA SER A 88 16.42 3.77 -21.54
C SER A 88 14.93 3.98 -21.29
N LEU A 89 14.40 5.18 -21.57
CA LEU A 89 12.95 5.43 -21.46
C LEU A 89 12.16 4.63 -22.50
N ASP A 90 12.66 4.54 -23.73
CA ASP A 90 12.05 3.74 -24.80
C ASP A 90 12.05 2.24 -24.43
N PHE A 91 13.13 1.76 -23.81
CA PHE A 91 13.21 0.38 -23.29
C PHE A 91 12.15 0.11 -22.20
N LEU A 92 12.02 1.00 -21.21
CA LEU A 92 10.98 0.88 -20.19
C LEU A 92 9.57 0.91 -20.77
N ASN A 93 9.33 1.80 -21.75
CA ASN A 93 8.03 1.95 -22.42
C ASN A 93 7.67 0.75 -23.31
N ALA A 94 8.65 0.02 -23.82
CA ALA A 94 8.41 -1.14 -24.66
C ALA A 94 7.83 -2.34 -23.89
N ASP A 95 8.22 -2.51 -22.61
CA ASP A 95 7.68 -3.55 -21.72
C ASP A 95 7.72 -3.08 -20.25
N PRO A 96 6.75 -2.27 -19.81
CA PRO A 96 6.69 -1.79 -18.44
C PRO A 96 6.48 -2.92 -17.41
N MET A 97 5.89 -4.05 -17.82
CA MET A 97 5.59 -5.20 -16.95
C MET A 97 6.84 -6.03 -16.63
N ALA A 98 7.91 -5.92 -17.40
CA ALA A 98 9.19 -6.58 -17.08
C ALA A 98 9.79 -6.07 -15.76
N GLU A 99 9.36 -4.88 -15.30
CA GLU A 99 9.83 -4.25 -14.07
C GLU A 99 11.36 -4.14 -13.96
N GLU A 100 12.04 -4.04 -15.11
CA GLU A 100 13.50 -3.94 -15.18
C GLU A 100 13.97 -2.52 -14.86
N TYR A 101 15.08 -2.42 -14.11
CA TYR A 101 15.68 -1.15 -13.78
C TYR A 101 16.59 -0.64 -14.92
N VAL A 102 16.53 0.65 -15.16
CA VAL A 102 17.53 1.40 -15.98
C VAL A 102 18.16 2.47 -15.12
N GLU A 103 19.40 2.84 -15.48
CA GLU A 103 20.10 3.92 -14.81
C GLU A 103 19.58 5.29 -15.23
N GLY A 104 19.51 6.22 -14.28
CA GLY A 104 19.13 7.60 -14.47
C GLY A 104 19.55 8.48 -13.30
N GLU A 105 18.95 9.67 -13.23
CA GLU A 105 19.16 10.67 -12.20
C GLU A 105 17.82 11.13 -11.62
N LEU A 106 17.82 11.47 -10.34
CA LEU A 106 16.72 12.15 -9.65
C LEU A 106 17.11 13.61 -9.46
N VAL A 107 16.25 14.54 -9.90
CA VAL A 107 16.43 15.97 -9.63
C VAL A 107 15.34 16.43 -8.67
N PHE A 108 15.76 17.07 -7.60
CA PHE A 108 14.88 17.57 -6.54
C PHE A 108 15.39 18.92 -6.02
N GLU A 109 14.56 19.94 -5.99
CA GLU A 109 14.90 21.31 -5.56
C GLU A 109 16.16 21.89 -6.23
N GLY A 110 16.41 21.50 -7.49
CA GLY A 110 17.57 21.94 -8.28
C GLY A 110 18.84 21.14 -8.05
N GLU A 111 18.84 20.19 -7.13
CA GLU A 111 19.95 19.27 -6.90
C GLU A 111 19.76 17.97 -7.67
N THR A 112 20.85 17.39 -8.16
CA THR A 112 20.85 16.10 -8.87
C THR A 112 21.41 15.02 -7.96
N VAL A 113 20.67 13.94 -7.83
CA VAL A 113 21.05 12.72 -7.10
C VAL A 113 21.17 11.59 -8.12
N GLY A 114 22.31 10.93 -8.17
CA GLY A 114 22.54 9.84 -9.11
C GLY A 114 23.95 9.26 -9.04
N PRO A 115 24.16 8.08 -9.67
CA PRO A 115 23.17 7.35 -10.44
C PRO A 115 22.07 6.73 -9.57
N VAL A 116 20.84 6.64 -10.10
CA VAL A 116 19.71 5.96 -9.47
C VAL A 116 19.12 4.93 -10.43
N GLY A 117 18.56 3.85 -9.89
CA GLY A 117 17.79 2.89 -10.69
C GLY A 117 16.34 3.35 -10.84
N ILE A 118 15.82 3.37 -12.06
CA ILE A 118 14.46 3.78 -12.37
C ILE A 118 13.73 2.63 -13.08
N ARG A 119 12.50 2.32 -12.68
CA ARG A 119 11.63 1.36 -13.37
C ARG A 119 10.16 1.71 -13.23
N TYR A 120 9.33 1.12 -14.07
CA TYR A 120 7.91 1.02 -13.77
C TYR A 120 7.68 -0.02 -12.67
N LYS A 121 6.54 0.06 -12.01
CA LYS A 121 6.10 -0.90 -10.99
C LYS A 121 4.59 -1.08 -11.08
N GLY A 122 4.12 -2.26 -10.68
CA GLY A 122 2.71 -2.51 -10.59
C GLY A 122 2.38 -3.95 -10.27
N SER A 123 1.10 -4.22 -10.24
CA SER A 123 0.49 -5.53 -10.27
C SER A 123 -0.67 -5.46 -11.26
N VAL A 124 -1.48 -6.50 -11.36
CA VAL A 124 -2.58 -6.59 -12.34
C VAL A 124 -3.42 -5.31 -12.41
N GLY A 125 -3.88 -4.77 -11.27
CA GLY A 125 -4.69 -3.55 -11.22
C GLY A 125 -3.98 -2.31 -11.73
N LYS A 126 -2.67 -2.18 -11.54
CA LYS A 126 -1.87 -1.00 -11.97
C LYS A 126 -1.66 -0.95 -13.48
N TRP A 127 -1.75 -2.08 -14.16
CA TRP A 127 -1.58 -2.17 -15.60
C TRP A 127 -2.86 -1.94 -16.40
N VAL A 128 -4.03 -1.95 -15.74
CA VAL A 128 -5.35 -1.84 -16.36
C VAL A 128 -5.43 -0.61 -17.28
N GLY A 129 -5.68 -0.84 -18.56
CA GLY A 129 -5.81 0.19 -19.56
C GLY A 129 -4.52 0.93 -19.93
N CYS A 130 -3.37 0.53 -19.37
CA CYS A 130 -2.09 1.22 -19.52
C CYS A 130 -1.01 0.44 -20.24
N VAL A 131 -1.24 -0.82 -20.57
CA VAL A 131 -0.28 -1.71 -21.25
C VAL A 131 -0.96 -2.38 -22.43
N GLY A 132 -0.20 -2.64 -23.48
CA GLY A 132 -0.71 -3.21 -24.73
C GLY A 132 -1.58 -2.22 -25.49
N GLU A 133 -2.69 -2.68 -26.05
CA GLU A 133 -3.66 -1.83 -26.76
C GLU A 133 -4.73 -1.22 -25.83
N GLY A 134 -4.45 -1.14 -24.53
CA GLY A 134 -5.39 -0.64 -23.51
C GLY A 134 -6.38 -1.70 -23.01
N GLU A 135 -6.01 -2.97 -23.11
CA GLU A 135 -6.80 -4.07 -22.58
C GLU A 135 -6.85 -4.03 -21.04
N ILE A 136 -7.98 -4.50 -20.47
CA ILE A 136 -8.17 -4.51 -19.01
C ILE A 136 -7.16 -5.45 -18.32
N PHE A 137 -6.88 -6.61 -18.93
CA PHE A 137 -5.90 -7.57 -18.44
C PHE A 137 -4.95 -7.93 -19.60
N ALA A 138 -3.90 -7.13 -19.76
CA ALA A 138 -2.87 -7.39 -20.75
C ALA A 138 -1.82 -8.35 -20.18
N ASP A 139 -1.40 -9.32 -20.99
CA ASP A 139 -0.29 -10.25 -20.64
C ASP A 139 1.09 -9.65 -20.95
N GLY A 140 1.15 -8.40 -21.42
CA GLY A 140 2.37 -7.68 -21.81
C GLY A 140 2.08 -6.63 -22.90
N GLY A 141 3.14 -5.95 -23.33
CA GLY A 141 3.07 -4.97 -24.41
C GLY A 141 3.57 -3.60 -24.00
N ALA A 142 3.60 -2.69 -24.98
CA ALA A 142 4.11 -1.35 -24.76
C ALA A 142 3.17 -0.53 -23.86
N LYS A 143 3.74 0.45 -23.20
CA LYS A 143 3.01 1.46 -22.42
C LYS A 143 2.04 2.24 -23.29
N ALA A 144 0.78 2.23 -22.91
CA ALA A 144 -0.31 2.87 -23.65
C ALA A 144 -0.84 4.17 -22.99
N CYS A 145 -0.63 4.36 -21.68
CA CYS A 145 -1.07 5.55 -20.95
C CYS A 145 0.08 6.50 -20.61
N THR A 146 -0.22 7.76 -20.33
CA THR A 146 0.79 8.75 -19.91
C THR A 146 1.37 8.42 -18.55
N LYS A 147 0.53 8.05 -17.59
CA LYS A 147 0.88 7.92 -16.17
C LYS A 147 0.89 6.46 -15.73
N LEU A 148 2.05 5.90 -15.44
CA LEU A 148 2.25 4.59 -14.80
C LEU A 148 3.06 4.74 -13.53
N SER A 149 2.79 3.88 -12.54
CA SER A 149 3.52 3.87 -11.28
C SER A 149 5.01 3.60 -11.52
N MET A 150 5.87 4.36 -10.82
CA MET A 150 7.31 4.30 -10.96
C MET A 150 7.99 4.04 -9.62
N LYS A 151 9.16 3.42 -9.67
CA LYS A 151 10.02 3.18 -8.51
C LYS A 151 11.42 3.68 -8.81
N VAL A 152 11.98 4.43 -7.86
CA VAL A 152 13.35 4.92 -7.91
C VAL A 152 14.14 4.24 -6.79
N LYS A 153 15.25 3.60 -7.14
CA LYS A 153 16.20 2.98 -6.23
C LYS A 153 17.39 3.93 -6.06
N ILE A 154 17.48 4.61 -4.92
CA ILE A 154 18.53 5.58 -4.62
C ILE A 154 19.87 4.87 -4.42
N ASN A 155 19.87 3.77 -3.68
CA ASN A 155 21.03 2.95 -3.45
C ASN A 155 21.32 2.00 -4.64
N TRP A 156 21.40 2.59 -5.85
CA TRP A 156 21.56 1.85 -7.10
C TRP A 156 22.97 1.31 -7.26
N ASP A 157 23.95 2.19 -7.19
CA ASP A 157 25.38 1.91 -7.39
C ASP A 157 26.13 1.88 -6.05
N ASP A 158 25.72 2.74 -5.11
CA ASP A 158 26.21 2.76 -3.73
C ASP A 158 25.14 2.21 -2.78
N PRO A 159 25.37 1.06 -2.11
CA PRO A 159 24.41 0.45 -1.19
C PRO A 159 24.07 1.34 0.00
N ASP A 160 24.92 2.30 0.36
CA ASP A 160 24.72 3.23 1.47
C ASP A 160 24.08 4.55 1.06
N ALA A 161 23.91 4.79 -0.25
CA ALA A 161 23.29 6.00 -0.75
C ALA A 161 21.84 6.14 -0.23
N GLU A 162 21.53 7.35 0.21
CA GLU A 162 20.22 7.72 0.75
C GLU A 162 19.81 9.11 0.26
N PHE A 163 18.52 9.28 0.08
CA PHE A 163 17.89 10.56 -0.20
C PHE A 163 16.96 10.90 0.97
N TYR A 164 17.31 11.87 1.78
CA TYR A 164 16.57 12.20 3.02
C TYR A 164 16.34 10.98 3.92
N GLY A 165 17.33 10.09 4.05
CA GLY A 165 17.22 8.86 4.81
C GLY A 165 16.43 7.74 4.11
N LEU A 166 15.98 7.93 2.87
CA LEU A 166 15.25 6.96 2.08
C LEU A 166 16.15 6.28 1.04
N ARG A 167 16.00 5.00 0.85
CA ARG A 167 16.71 4.21 -0.18
C ARG A 167 15.87 3.99 -1.43
N LYS A 168 14.56 4.17 -1.34
CA LYS A 168 13.63 3.98 -2.46
C LYS A 168 12.52 5.02 -2.39
N LEU A 169 12.08 5.51 -3.55
CA LEU A 169 10.87 6.31 -3.71
C LEU A 169 9.87 5.55 -4.57
N GLN A 170 8.59 5.62 -4.22
CA GLN A 170 7.52 4.99 -4.98
C GLN A 170 6.47 6.04 -5.36
N PHE A 171 6.29 6.23 -6.66
CA PHE A 171 5.29 7.09 -7.26
C PHE A 171 4.14 6.23 -7.77
N HIS A 172 3.02 6.20 -7.05
CA HIS A 172 1.84 5.45 -7.44
C HIS A 172 0.95 6.30 -8.36
N SER A 173 0.57 5.75 -9.49
CA SER A 173 -0.17 6.48 -10.53
C SER A 173 -1.60 6.83 -10.13
N GLN A 174 -2.21 6.09 -9.22
CA GLN A 174 -3.61 6.28 -8.79
C GLN A 174 -4.62 6.27 -9.97
N ASN A 175 -4.34 5.50 -11.03
CA ASN A 175 -5.20 5.52 -12.23
C ASN A 175 -6.60 4.95 -11.98
N LEU A 176 -6.77 4.12 -10.95
CA LEU A 176 -8.07 3.57 -10.54
C LEU A 176 -8.77 4.43 -9.48
N ASP A 177 -8.05 5.35 -8.81
CA ASP A 177 -8.61 6.27 -7.81
C ASP A 177 -8.91 7.63 -8.46
N GLN A 178 -10.14 7.86 -8.89
CA GLN A 178 -10.55 9.14 -9.46
C GLN A 178 -10.54 10.29 -8.45
N THR A 179 -10.52 10.01 -7.15
CA THR A 179 -10.43 11.02 -6.11
C THR A 179 -9.00 11.50 -5.88
N LEU A 180 -8.01 10.65 -6.16
CA LEU A 180 -6.59 10.79 -5.87
C LEU A 180 -6.29 10.84 -4.35
N MET A 181 -7.23 10.40 -3.48
CA MET A 181 -7.14 10.57 -2.03
C MET A 181 -7.01 9.27 -1.24
N HIS A 182 -7.29 8.11 -1.85
CA HIS A 182 -7.43 6.84 -1.12
C HIS A 182 -6.20 6.47 -0.31
N GLU A 183 -5.02 6.38 -0.94
CA GLU A 183 -3.79 6.01 -0.24
C GLU A 183 -3.41 7.06 0.82
N ARG A 184 -3.51 8.34 0.47
CA ARG A 184 -3.12 9.43 1.38
C ARG A 184 -3.99 9.46 2.63
N LEU A 185 -5.31 9.39 2.47
CA LEU A 185 -6.25 9.38 3.61
C LEU A 185 -6.19 8.05 4.36
N GLY A 186 -6.24 6.92 3.65
CA GLY A 186 -6.25 5.60 4.25
C GLY A 186 -5.05 5.36 5.17
N TYR A 187 -3.83 5.58 4.66
CA TYR A 187 -2.64 5.43 5.49
C TYR A 187 -2.57 6.43 6.66
N LEU A 188 -3.06 7.66 6.47
CA LEU A 188 -3.13 8.61 7.57
C LEU A 188 -4.05 8.11 8.68
N LEU A 189 -5.24 7.60 8.34
CA LEU A 189 -6.21 7.08 9.30
C LEU A 189 -5.64 5.89 10.11
N PHE A 190 -4.89 4.98 9.47
CA PHE A 190 -4.20 3.91 10.19
C PHE A 190 -3.20 4.46 11.21
N ARG A 191 -2.35 5.43 10.81
CA ARG A 191 -1.35 6.02 11.72
C ARG A 191 -1.98 6.78 12.87
N GLU A 192 -3.05 7.53 12.63
CA GLU A 192 -3.78 8.26 13.68
C GLU A 192 -4.45 7.32 14.70
N MET A 193 -4.66 6.06 14.32
CA MET A 193 -5.16 5.00 15.22
C MET A 193 -4.02 4.15 15.81
N GLY A 194 -2.76 4.58 15.71
CA GLY A 194 -1.62 3.91 16.30
C GLY A 194 -1.12 2.67 15.55
N VAL A 195 -1.60 2.44 14.33
CA VAL A 195 -1.14 1.35 13.47
C VAL A 195 0.03 1.83 12.61
N ALA A 196 1.14 1.10 12.62
CA ALA A 196 2.25 1.39 11.73
C ALA A 196 1.78 1.25 10.26
N ALA A 197 1.87 2.36 9.51
CA ALA A 197 1.44 2.41 8.11
C ALA A 197 2.30 3.39 7.31
N PRO A 198 2.48 3.17 5.99
CA PRO A 198 3.23 4.07 5.13
C PRO A 198 2.79 5.53 5.24
N ARG A 199 3.75 6.45 5.13
CA ARG A 199 3.42 7.85 4.84
C ARG A 199 3.10 7.97 3.35
N SER A 200 2.08 8.74 3.01
CA SER A 200 1.71 9.03 1.62
C SER A 200 1.37 10.51 1.48
N VAL A 201 1.93 11.14 0.45
CA VAL A 201 1.69 12.54 0.06
C VAL A 201 1.54 12.61 -1.45
N HIS A 202 1.02 13.72 -1.96
CA HIS A 202 1.06 13.93 -3.40
C HIS A 202 2.42 14.48 -3.85
N ALA A 203 2.80 14.11 -5.07
CA ALA A 203 4.01 14.60 -5.72
C ALA A 203 3.74 14.88 -7.20
N ARG A 204 4.31 15.96 -7.71
CA ARG A 204 4.35 16.29 -9.14
C ARG A 204 5.56 15.61 -9.76
N LEU A 205 5.37 14.80 -10.81
CA LEU A 205 6.45 14.06 -11.45
C LEU A 205 6.70 14.59 -12.88
N VAL A 206 7.99 14.80 -13.17
CA VAL A 206 8.53 15.19 -14.47
C VAL A 206 9.49 14.09 -14.92
N VAL A 207 9.48 13.72 -16.19
CA VAL A 207 10.42 12.77 -16.80
C VAL A 207 11.06 13.42 -18.03
N ASN A 208 12.39 13.53 -18.04
CA ASN A 208 13.14 14.17 -19.12
C ASN A 208 12.59 15.57 -19.51
N GLY A 209 12.18 16.38 -18.53
CA GLY A 209 11.62 17.71 -18.72
C GLY A 209 10.12 17.75 -19.07
N GLU A 210 9.50 16.60 -19.34
CA GLU A 210 8.07 16.51 -19.65
C GLU A 210 7.27 16.22 -18.38
N PHE A 211 6.25 17.02 -18.09
CA PHE A 211 5.35 16.79 -16.97
C PHE A 211 4.51 15.53 -17.23
N VAL A 212 4.55 14.56 -16.33
CA VAL A 212 3.83 13.29 -16.46
C VAL A 212 2.50 13.30 -15.70
N GLY A 213 2.45 13.97 -14.55
CA GLY A 213 1.22 14.07 -13.77
C GLY A 213 1.43 14.17 -12.26
N LEU A 214 0.32 14.08 -11.54
CA LEU A 214 0.27 13.97 -10.09
C LEU A 214 0.29 12.50 -9.69
N PHE A 215 1.10 12.16 -8.70
CA PHE A 215 1.26 10.80 -8.16
C PHE A 215 1.07 10.81 -6.65
N ALA A 216 0.69 9.68 -6.05
CA ALA A 216 0.93 9.46 -4.65
C ALA A 216 2.39 9.03 -4.46
N LEU A 217 3.16 9.78 -3.69
CA LEU A 217 4.47 9.38 -3.20
C LEU A 217 4.25 8.62 -1.90
N THR A 218 4.31 7.29 -1.99
CA THR A 218 4.01 6.39 -0.87
C THR A 218 5.30 5.74 -0.36
N GLU A 219 5.48 5.76 0.96
CA GLU A 219 6.66 5.22 1.63
C GLU A 219 6.83 3.73 1.35
N GLN A 220 8.05 3.32 1.00
CA GLN A 220 8.36 1.90 0.86
C GLN A 220 8.39 1.23 2.23
N ILE A 221 7.62 0.15 2.40
CA ILE A 221 7.74 -0.72 3.57
C ILE A 221 9.01 -1.57 3.40
N ASP A 222 10.06 -1.20 4.12
CA ASP A 222 11.36 -1.86 4.16
C ASP A 222 12.06 -1.59 5.51
N GLY A 223 13.35 -1.89 5.62
CA GLY A 223 14.10 -1.68 6.86
C GLY A 223 14.20 -0.20 7.32
N ARG A 224 13.96 0.79 6.42
CA ARG A 224 13.88 2.20 6.83
C ARG A 224 12.54 2.51 7.47
N PHE A 225 11.46 1.99 6.88
CA PHE A 225 10.13 2.06 7.46
C PHE A 225 10.07 1.43 8.85
N THR A 226 10.65 0.22 9.03
CA THR A 226 10.63 -0.44 10.35
C THR A 226 11.40 0.34 11.40
N ARG A 227 12.57 0.92 11.05
CA ARG A 227 13.35 1.78 11.96
C ARG A 227 12.70 3.12 12.27
N HIS A 228 11.80 3.60 11.41
CA HIS A 228 11.04 4.83 11.65
C HIS A 228 9.84 4.59 12.59
N ASN A 229 9.18 3.44 12.43
CA ASN A 229 7.90 3.17 13.11
C ASN A 229 8.03 2.37 14.41
N PHE A 230 9.14 1.64 14.62
CA PHE A 230 9.34 0.78 15.78
C PHE A 230 10.61 1.16 16.54
N GLU A 231 10.60 1.05 17.87
CA GLU A 231 11.78 1.30 18.70
C GLU A 231 12.94 0.40 18.31
N ASP A 232 12.66 -0.87 18.03
CA ASP A 232 13.60 -1.79 17.40
C ASP A 232 13.09 -2.17 16.00
N GLY A 233 13.62 -1.51 14.98
CA GLY A 233 13.29 -1.73 13.59
C GLY A 233 14.18 -2.76 12.88
N THR A 234 14.95 -3.57 13.64
CA THR A 234 15.90 -4.55 13.05
C THR A 234 15.28 -5.93 12.77
N GLY A 235 14.03 -6.13 13.14
CA GLY A 235 13.34 -7.39 13.00
C GLY A 235 12.98 -7.78 11.56
N ASN A 236 12.35 -8.94 11.43
CA ASN A 236 11.98 -9.49 10.15
C ASN A 236 10.65 -8.92 9.65
N LEU A 237 10.67 -8.51 8.39
CA LEU A 237 9.50 -8.02 7.66
C LEU A 237 9.10 -9.07 6.60
N TYR A 238 7.82 -9.43 6.57
CA TYR A 238 7.27 -10.42 5.64
C TYR A 238 6.16 -9.80 4.81
N LYS A 239 6.19 -9.98 3.48
CA LYS A 239 5.13 -9.52 2.59
C LYS A 239 4.22 -10.68 2.19
N GLU A 240 2.92 -10.52 2.41
CA GLU A 240 1.84 -11.40 1.91
C GLU A 240 2.00 -12.89 2.30
N VAL A 241 2.61 -13.15 3.45
CA VAL A 241 2.65 -14.50 4.04
C VAL A 241 1.75 -14.53 5.27
N TRP A 242 0.53 -15.03 5.10
CA TRP A 242 -0.38 -15.22 6.23
C TRP A 242 0.10 -16.37 7.11
N PRO A 243 0.10 -16.26 8.44
CA PRO A 243 0.70 -17.25 9.33
C PRO A 243 0.11 -18.66 9.23
N LEU A 244 -1.19 -18.75 8.91
CA LEU A 244 -1.88 -20.01 8.71
C LEU A 244 -2.21 -20.22 7.23
N ARG A 245 -2.17 -21.48 6.81
CA ARG A 245 -2.72 -21.93 5.51
C ARG A 245 -4.26 -22.00 5.59
N PRO A 246 -4.96 -22.06 4.46
CA PRO A 246 -6.42 -22.21 4.42
C PRO A 246 -6.97 -23.41 5.19
N ASP A 247 -6.17 -24.48 5.38
CA ASP A 247 -6.50 -25.68 6.16
C ASP A 247 -6.24 -25.50 7.68
N GLY A 248 -5.84 -24.31 8.11
CA GLY A 248 -5.55 -23.97 9.51
C GLY A 248 -4.20 -24.43 10.04
N LYS A 249 -3.36 -25.02 9.20
CA LYS A 249 -1.99 -25.43 9.58
C LYS A 249 -1.03 -24.24 9.51
N PRO A 250 0.01 -24.20 10.36
CA PRO A 250 1.03 -23.17 10.28
C PRO A 250 1.80 -23.26 8.97
N ARG A 251 2.24 -22.10 8.46
CA ARG A 251 3.18 -22.04 7.36
C ARG A 251 4.53 -22.62 7.75
N SER A 252 5.23 -23.18 6.79
CA SER A 252 6.59 -23.68 6.96
C SER A 252 7.63 -22.57 6.94
N ASN A 253 8.84 -22.89 7.44
CA ASN A 253 9.98 -21.96 7.40
C ASN A 253 10.27 -21.46 5.97
N SER A 254 10.17 -22.33 4.96
CA SER A 254 10.40 -21.96 3.56
C SER A 254 9.37 -20.96 3.05
N GLU A 255 8.09 -21.11 3.41
CA GLU A 255 7.05 -20.17 3.01
C GLU A 255 7.23 -18.78 3.68
N PHE A 256 7.67 -18.74 4.94
CA PHE A 256 8.03 -17.48 5.57
C PHE A 256 9.26 -16.83 4.94
N TYR A 257 10.27 -17.63 4.59
CA TYR A 257 11.47 -17.14 3.92
C TYR A 257 11.16 -16.52 2.55
N GLU A 258 10.27 -17.10 1.76
CA GLU A 258 9.84 -16.59 0.46
C GLU A 258 9.19 -15.19 0.57
N GLY A 259 8.49 -14.90 1.67
CA GLY A 259 7.88 -13.60 1.94
C GLY A 259 8.80 -12.59 2.60
N LEU A 260 10.00 -12.98 3.02
CA LEU A 260 10.94 -12.11 3.76
C LEU A 260 11.35 -10.91 2.92
N LYS A 261 11.48 -9.72 3.54
CA LYS A 261 11.84 -8.44 2.89
C LYS A 261 12.93 -7.67 3.62
N THR A 262 13.40 -8.20 4.75
CA THR A 262 14.55 -7.71 5.50
C THR A 262 15.33 -8.91 6.01
N ASN A 263 16.62 -8.76 6.21
CA ASN A 263 17.51 -9.79 6.79
C ASN A 263 17.62 -11.08 5.93
N GLU A 264 17.28 -11.04 4.64
CA GLU A 264 17.33 -12.22 3.74
C GLU A 264 18.76 -12.81 3.65
N ASP A 265 19.78 -11.94 3.75
CA ASP A 265 21.19 -12.30 3.64
C ASP A 265 21.88 -12.51 5.00
N ASP A 266 21.13 -12.38 6.11
CA ASP A 266 21.70 -12.57 7.45
C ASP A 266 22.04 -14.06 7.67
N LYS A 267 23.32 -14.34 7.90
CA LYS A 267 23.79 -15.72 8.21
C LYS A 267 23.19 -16.28 9.49
N ASN A 268 22.71 -15.42 10.38
CA ASN A 268 22.08 -15.77 11.64
C ASN A 268 20.56 -15.49 11.64
N LEU A 269 19.95 -15.47 10.45
CA LEU A 269 18.51 -15.23 10.31
C LEU A 269 17.71 -16.09 11.28
N ASP A 270 16.95 -15.45 12.15
CA ASP A 270 16.05 -16.08 13.09
C ASP A 270 14.59 -15.69 12.80
N MET A 271 13.82 -16.63 12.28
CA MET A 271 12.38 -16.49 12.02
C MET A 271 11.52 -17.14 13.10
N SER A 272 12.12 -17.61 14.20
CA SER A 272 11.44 -18.39 15.24
C SER A 272 10.23 -17.69 15.85
N GLN A 273 10.25 -16.36 15.94
CA GLN A 273 9.16 -15.55 16.46
C GLN A 273 7.86 -15.72 15.63
N MET A 274 7.92 -15.52 14.32
CA MET A 274 6.76 -15.68 13.43
C MET A 274 6.31 -17.15 13.34
N ILE A 275 7.25 -18.08 13.31
CA ILE A 275 6.97 -19.51 13.28
C ILE A 275 6.24 -19.93 14.55
N SER A 276 6.75 -19.54 15.74
CA SER A 276 6.13 -19.84 17.03
C SER A 276 4.74 -19.21 17.16
N PHE A 277 4.54 -17.99 16.67
CA PHE A 277 3.21 -17.39 16.60
C PHE A 277 2.25 -18.25 15.77
N ALA A 278 2.64 -18.66 14.56
CA ALA A 278 1.81 -19.49 13.69
C ALA A 278 1.50 -20.86 14.32
N GLU A 279 2.48 -21.52 14.94
CA GLU A 279 2.32 -22.81 15.59
C GLU A 279 1.39 -22.73 16.81
N GLN A 280 1.54 -21.69 17.65
CA GLN A 280 0.70 -21.53 18.83
C GLN A 280 -0.74 -21.18 18.46
N ILE A 281 -0.97 -20.30 17.47
CA ILE A 281 -2.32 -20.04 16.99
C ILE A 281 -2.95 -21.30 16.41
N ALA A 282 -2.21 -22.13 15.69
CA ALA A 282 -2.75 -23.37 15.13
C ALA A 282 -3.16 -24.37 16.22
N SER A 283 -2.38 -24.52 17.29
CA SER A 283 -2.45 -25.62 18.25
C SER A 283 -3.14 -25.30 19.57
N GLU A 284 -3.09 -24.06 20.06
CA GLU A 284 -3.67 -23.70 21.36
C GLU A 284 -5.18 -23.44 21.26
N ASP A 285 -5.93 -23.86 22.31
CA ASP A 285 -7.39 -23.71 22.35
C ASP A 285 -7.82 -22.27 22.73
N ASP A 286 -7.06 -21.61 23.64
CA ASP A 286 -7.32 -20.22 24.02
C ASP A 286 -6.64 -19.24 23.05
N GLY A 287 -7.28 -19.01 21.91
CA GLY A 287 -6.75 -18.11 20.89
C GLY A 287 -6.65 -16.65 21.35
N ARG A 288 -7.54 -16.17 22.24
CA ARG A 288 -7.46 -14.79 22.79
C ARG A 288 -6.19 -14.60 23.62
N GLU A 289 -5.82 -15.60 24.43
CA GLU A 289 -4.59 -15.53 25.22
C GLU A 289 -3.35 -15.57 24.32
N VAL A 290 -3.35 -16.39 23.26
CA VAL A 290 -2.27 -16.40 22.27
C VAL A 290 -2.15 -15.02 21.61
N MET A 291 -3.26 -14.40 21.19
CA MET A 291 -3.21 -13.06 20.62
C MET A 291 -2.64 -12.03 21.57
N ARG A 292 -3.06 -12.01 22.85
CA ARG A 292 -2.49 -11.09 23.86
C ARG A 292 -0.99 -11.30 24.08
N ARG A 293 -0.51 -12.53 23.94
CA ARG A 293 0.91 -12.85 24.06
C ARG A 293 1.72 -12.28 22.88
N TRP A 294 1.21 -12.45 21.68
CA TRP A 294 1.95 -12.18 20.44
C TRP A 294 1.67 -10.82 19.79
N MET A 295 0.56 -10.18 20.12
CA MET A 295 0.13 -8.91 19.49
C MET A 295 -0.22 -7.87 20.54
N ASP A 296 -0.18 -6.61 20.15
CA ASP A 296 -0.88 -5.55 20.85
C ASP A 296 -2.35 -5.56 20.40
N ILE A 297 -3.27 -5.78 21.35
CA ILE A 297 -4.70 -5.90 21.02
C ILE A 297 -5.29 -4.56 20.61
N GLU A 298 -4.86 -3.44 21.20
CA GLU A 298 -5.31 -2.11 20.79
C GLU A 298 -4.91 -1.83 19.34
N GLU A 299 -3.64 -2.13 18.97
CA GLU A 299 -3.13 -1.92 17.63
C GLU A 299 -3.87 -2.77 16.59
N ILE A 300 -4.02 -4.10 16.84
CA ILE A 300 -4.64 -4.97 15.83
C ILE A 300 -6.14 -4.75 15.70
N ILE A 301 -6.83 -4.39 16.78
CA ILE A 301 -8.25 -4.04 16.69
C ILE A 301 -8.42 -2.65 16.05
N SER A 302 -7.51 -1.70 16.29
CA SER A 302 -7.46 -0.44 15.54
C SER A 302 -7.27 -0.68 14.05
N TYR A 303 -6.38 -1.61 13.66
CA TYR A 303 -6.24 -2.04 12.28
C TYR A 303 -7.57 -2.52 11.71
N ALA A 304 -8.24 -3.45 12.39
CA ALA A 304 -9.51 -4.01 11.95
C ALA A 304 -10.62 -2.94 11.83
N VAL A 305 -10.70 -2.01 12.77
CA VAL A 305 -11.67 -0.91 12.76
C VAL A 305 -11.46 -0.01 11.55
N VAL A 306 -10.22 0.43 11.30
CA VAL A 306 -9.92 1.32 10.16
C VAL A 306 -10.20 0.60 8.85
N ASP A 307 -9.60 -0.58 8.64
CA ASP A 307 -9.70 -1.37 7.40
C ASP A 307 -11.16 -1.62 7.00
N ARG A 308 -11.99 -2.07 7.95
CA ARG A 308 -13.39 -2.38 7.69
C ARG A 308 -14.25 -1.13 7.49
N THR A 309 -13.98 -0.05 8.21
CA THR A 309 -14.75 1.21 8.07
C THR A 309 -14.49 1.88 6.73
N ILE A 310 -13.24 1.87 6.26
CA ILE A 310 -12.89 2.43 4.94
C ILE A 310 -13.18 1.46 3.79
N ARG A 311 -13.68 0.26 4.06
CA ARG A 311 -13.96 -0.78 3.06
C ARG A 311 -12.72 -1.06 2.21
N ASN A 312 -11.63 -1.48 2.87
CA ASN A 312 -10.43 -1.96 2.18
C ASN A 312 -10.70 -3.38 1.61
N ASP A 313 -11.48 -3.42 0.53
CA ASP A 313 -11.98 -4.66 -0.05
C ASP A 313 -10.89 -5.49 -0.77
N ASP A 314 -9.65 -4.98 -0.83
CA ASP A 314 -8.48 -5.67 -1.39
C ASP A 314 -7.38 -5.93 -0.35
N GLY A 315 -7.72 -5.85 0.92
CA GLY A 315 -6.79 -5.93 2.04
C GLY A 315 -6.75 -7.28 2.77
N ALA A 316 -6.17 -7.26 3.96
CA ALA A 316 -5.91 -8.44 4.79
C ALA A 316 -7.17 -9.23 5.18
N PHE A 317 -8.34 -8.60 5.17
CA PHE A 317 -9.62 -9.26 5.51
C PHE A 317 -10.41 -9.74 4.29
N HIS A 318 -9.89 -9.55 3.07
CA HIS A 318 -10.51 -10.05 1.87
C HIS A 318 -9.81 -11.34 1.39
N TRP A 319 -10.56 -12.44 1.36
CA TRP A 319 -10.05 -13.76 1.01
C TRP A 319 -10.58 -14.19 -0.35
N TYR A 320 -9.78 -14.02 -1.39
CA TYR A 320 -10.05 -14.55 -2.72
C TYR A 320 -9.78 -16.05 -2.77
N CYS A 321 -10.60 -16.78 -3.50
CA CYS A 321 -10.47 -18.22 -3.67
C CYS A 321 -10.23 -18.57 -5.15
N SER A 322 -9.74 -19.77 -5.41
CA SER A 322 -9.46 -20.24 -6.76
C SER A 322 -10.70 -20.19 -7.67
N THR A 323 -10.50 -19.73 -8.89
CA THR A 323 -11.47 -19.75 -9.99
C THR A 323 -11.39 -21.00 -10.87
N ASP A 324 -10.37 -21.84 -10.67
CA ASP A 324 -10.18 -23.06 -11.45
C ASP A 324 -11.32 -24.05 -11.23
N GLU A 325 -11.85 -24.66 -12.31
CA GLU A 325 -12.97 -25.60 -12.22
C GLU A 325 -12.70 -26.74 -11.21
N ALA A 326 -11.46 -27.25 -11.16
CA ALA A 326 -11.09 -28.34 -10.27
C ALA A 326 -11.03 -27.95 -8.78
N ASN A 327 -10.74 -26.66 -8.50
CA ASN A 327 -10.48 -26.13 -7.16
C ASN A 327 -11.38 -24.92 -6.85
N TYR A 328 -12.48 -24.74 -7.58
CA TYR A 328 -13.35 -23.57 -7.45
C TYR A 328 -13.81 -23.37 -6.01
N GLY A 329 -13.56 -22.16 -5.50
CA GLY A 329 -13.90 -21.79 -4.13
C GLY A 329 -13.02 -22.42 -3.05
N SER A 330 -11.91 -23.07 -3.41
CA SER A 330 -10.85 -23.51 -2.52
C SER A 330 -9.59 -22.67 -2.69
N ASP A 331 -8.53 -23.00 -1.97
CA ASP A 331 -7.21 -22.31 -2.03
C ASP A 331 -7.34 -20.79 -1.87
N CYS A 332 -8.07 -20.39 -0.82
CA CYS A 332 -8.32 -19.00 -0.55
C CYS A 332 -7.12 -18.32 0.13
N GLY A 333 -6.78 -17.13 -0.32
CA GLY A 333 -5.71 -16.30 0.25
C GLY A 333 -6.11 -14.82 0.29
N ASN A 334 -5.45 -14.09 1.15
CA ASN A 334 -5.53 -12.63 1.27
C ASN A 334 -4.20 -12.01 0.84
N HIS A 335 -4.19 -10.70 0.58
CA HIS A 335 -3.00 -9.98 0.12
C HIS A 335 -3.00 -8.53 0.62
N ASN A 336 -2.06 -7.72 0.12
CA ASN A 336 -1.93 -6.29 0.47
C ASN A 336 -1.67 -6.03 1.96
N PHE A 337 -0.76 -6.79 2.55
CA PHE A 337 -0.30 -6.59 3.92
C PHE A 337 1.17 -6.97 4.08
N TYR A 338 1.75 -6.50 5.21
CA TYR A 338 3.02 -6.99 5.72
C TYR A 338 2.88 -7.42 7.17
N TRP A 339 3.72 -8.37 7.60
CA TRP A 339 3.95 -8.67 8.99
C TRP A 339 5.33 -8.20 9.42
N TYR A 340 5.43 -7.65 10.60
CA TYR A 340 6.70 -7.30 11.23
C TYR A 340 6.85 -8.03 12.55
N SER A 341 7.97 -8.75 12.72
CA SER A 341 8.35 -9.39 13.98
C SER A 341 9.28 -8.46 14.73
N ASN A 342 8.81 -7.86 15.82
CA ASN A 342 9.60 -6.94 16.64
C ASN A 342 10.44 -7.70 17.66
N PRO A 343 11.79 -7.71 17.57
CA PRO A 343 12.63 -8.53 18.43
C PRO A 343 12.70 -8.03 19.87
N SER A 344 12.54 -6.72 20.11
CA SER A 344 12.62 -6.17 21.47
C SER A 344 11.37 -6.43 22.31
N THR A 345 10.19 -6.44 21.69
CA THR A 345 8.91 -6.66 22.37
C THR A 345 8.41 -8.10 22.33
N GLY A 346 8.95 -8.89 21.38
CA GLY A 346 8.43 -10.22 21.07
C GLY A 346 7.06 -10.20 20.40
N LYS A 347 6.56 -9.04 19.96
CA LYS A 347 5.26 -8.88 19.29
C LYS A 347 5.37 -8.95 17.79
N VAL A 348 4.28 -9.37 17.15
CA VAL A 348 4.10 -9.31 15.69
C VAL A 348 3.06 -8.24 15.36
N HIS A 349 3.33 -7.47 14.31
CA HIS A 349 2.52 -6.34 13.88
C HIS A 349 2.03 -6.54 12.46
N LEU A 350 0.78 -6.20 12.18
CA LEU A 350 0.19 -6.20 10.85
C LEU A 350 0.25 -4.78 10.28
N ILE A 351 0.74 -4.64 9.04
CA ILE A 351 0.96 -3.35 8.38
C ILE A 351 0.14 -3.34 7.08
N PRO A 352 -0.74 -2.33 6.86
CA PRO A 352 -1.54 -2.22 5.64
C PRO A 352 -0.68 -1.83 4.43
N TRP A 353 -1.09 -2.33 3.27
CA TRP A 353 -0.45 -2.02 2.00
C TRP A 353 -1.48 -1.89 0.88
N ASP A 354 -1.17 -1.08 -0.16
CA ASP A 354 -1.91 -0.94 -1.42
C ASP A 354 -3.38 -0.55 -1.24
N LEU A 355 -3.63 0.63 -0.64
CA LEU A 355 -4.96 1.12 -0.28
C LEU A 355 -5.69 1.84 -1.44
N ASP A 356 -5.26 1.71 -2.67
CA ASP A 356 -5.90 2.36 -3.81
C ASP A 356 -7.32 1.83 -4.10
N ASN A 357 -7.62 0.60 -3.68
CA ASN A 357 -8.96 0.00 -3.75
C ASN A 357 -9.81 0.19 -2.48
N ALA A 358 -9.35 0.94 -1.48
CA ALA A 358 -10.17 1.30 -0.33
C ALA A 358 -11.21 2.38 -0.68
N PHE A 359 -12.27 2.52 0.13
CA PHE A 359 -13.33 3.52 0.03
C PHE A 359 -14.32 3.39 -1.14
N GLU A 360 -14.02 2.63 -2.18
CA GLU A 360 -14.80 2.58 -3.41
C GLU A 360 -16.19 1.95 -3.23
N ASN A 361 -16.29 0.90 -2.41
CA ASN A 361 -17.50 0.11 -2.25
C ASN A 361 -18.32 0.45 -0.98
N ILE A 362 -18.26 1.68 -0.52
CA ILE A 362 -19.00 2.12 0.66
C ILE A 362 -20.49 2.35 0.35
N LEU A 363 -20.79 3.12 -0.69
CA LEU A 363 -22.15 3.41 -1.13
C LEU A 363 -22.59 2.61 -2.34
N PHE A 364 -21.63 2.32 -3.23
CA PHE A 364 -21.87 1.69 -4.52
C PHE A 364 -20.82 0.62 -4.74
N ASP A 365 -21.15 -0.42 -5.49
CA ASP A 365 -20.17 -1.37 -6.02
C ASP A 365 -19.46 -0.69 -7.19
N ALA A 366 -18.59 0.27 -6.89
CA ALA A 366 -17.94 1.14 -7.88
C ALA A 366 -16.62 0.57 -8.37
N ASN A 367 -16.00 -0.34 -7.61
CA ASN A 367 -14.73 -0.96 -7.92
C ASN A 367 -14.96 -2.39 -8.43
N PRO A 368 -14.20 -2.85 -9.45
CA PRO A 368 -14.22 -4.24 -9.89
C PRO A 368 -13.78 -5.24 -8.81
N VAL A 369 -13.04 -4.80 -7.81
CA VAL A 369 -12.72 -5.64 -6.64
C VAL A 369 -14.01 -6.05 -5.94
N THR A 370 -14.15 -7.34 -5.68
CA THR A 370 -15.35 -7.87 -5.04
C THR A 370 -15.48 -7.36 -3.61
N PRO A 371 -16.58 -6.66 -3.24
CA PRO A 371 -16.77 -6.18 -1.89
C PRO A 371 -16.79 -7.32 -0.87
N ILE A 372 -16.45 -7.04 0.39
CA ILE A 372 -16.59 -8.00 1.49
C ILE A 372 -18.10 -8.24 1.73
N ALA A 373 -18.53 -9.50 1.57
CA ALA A 373 -19.96 -9.90 1.62
C ALA A 373 -20.49 -10.09 3.04
N ASP A 374 -19.63 -10.34 4.01
CA ASP A 374 -19.99 -10.71 5.37
C ASP A 374 -19.65 -9.63 6.39
N LYS A 375 -20.30 -9.72 7.55
CA LYS A 375 -19.98 -8.87 8.68
C LYS A 375 -18.78 -9.41 9.45
N TRP A 376 -18.20 -8.55 10.28
CA TRP A 376 -17.12 -8.92 11.18
C TRP A 376 -17.50 -10.11 12.10
N GLY A 377 -16.73 -11.18 12.05
CA GLY A 377 -16.98 -12.41 12.82
C GLY A 377 -18.01 -13.37 12.24
N GLU A 378 -18.74 -13.01 11.18
CA GLU A 378 -19.68 -13.92 10.53
C GLU A 378 -18.96 -14.86 9.55
N THR A 379 -19.49 -16.09 9.43
CA THR A 379 -19.04 -17.05 8.41
C THR A 379 -20.18 -17.29 7.42
N SER A 380 -19.88 -17.07 6.15
CA SER A 380 -20.84 -17.34 5.07
C SER A 380 -20.59 -18.69 4.42
N ASN A 381 -21.63 -19.30 3.89
CA ASN A 381 -21.59 -20.54 3.11
C ASN A 381 -20.82 -21.71 3.79
N GLY A 382 -20.79 -21.76 5.13
CA GLY A 382 -20.06 -22.79 5.88
C GLY A 382 -18.56 -22.81 5.57
N CYS A 383 -17.96 -21.64 5.38
CA CYS A 383 -16.55 -21.43 5.02
C CYS A 383 -16.11 -22.00 3.68
N LYS A 384 -17.04 -22.32 2.80
CA LYS A 384 -16.73 -22.63 1.40
C LYS A 384 -16.72 -21.33 0.60
N GLY A 385 -15.79 -21.21 -0.33
CA GLY A 385 -15.76 -20.09 -1.26
C GLY A 385 -17.07 -20.00 -2.05
N PHE A 386 -17.56 -18.79 -2.26
CA PHE A 386 -18.80 -18.50 -3.00
C PHE A 386 -18.58 -17.30 -3.92
N ALA A 387 -19.22 -17.32 -5.09
CA ALA A 387 -19.18 -16.22 -6.02
C ALA A 387 -19.99 -15.03 -5.49
N TYR A 388 -19.39 -13.84 -5.49
CA TYR A 388 -19.98 -12.61 -5.03
C TYR A 388 -19.48 -11.41 -5.85
N GLY A 389 -20.22 -10.30 -5.79
CA GLY A 389 -19.88 -9.06 -6.50
C GLY A 389 -20.15 -9.11 -8.00
N GLU A 390 -19.82 -8.04 -8.72
CA GLU A 390 -20.14 -7.86 -10.13
C GLU A 390 -19.41 -8.88 -11.02
N TRP A 391 -18.19 -9.22 -10.68
CA TRP A 391 -17.36 -10.17 -11.45
C TRP A 391 -17.52 -11.63 -11.02
N TYR A 392 -18.38 -11.89 -10.04
CA TYR A 392 -18.61 -13.25 -9.52
C TYR A 392 -17.34 -13.97 -9.09
N LEU A 393 -16.36 -13.23 -8.57
CA LEU A 393 -15.13 -13.81 -8.03
C LEU A 393 -15.45 -14.62 -6.75
N PRO A 394 -14.93 -15.85 -6.62
CA PRO A 394 -15.16 -16.63 -5.43
C PRO A 394 -14.35 -16.06 -4.27
N GLN A 395 -15.02 -15.85 -3.14
CA GLN A 395 -14.42 -15.38 -1.90
C GLN A 395 -14.85 -16.24 -0.71
N ARG A 396 -14.12 -16.14 0.37
CA ARG A 396 -14.42 -16.77 1.65
C ARG A 396 -14.50 -15.71 2.74
N SER A 397 -15.41 -15.88 3.69
CA SER A 397 -15.49 -15.00 4.86
C SER A 397 -14.17 -14.95 5.63
N ALA A 398 -13.74 -13.77 6.05
CA ALA A 398 -12.52 -13.57 6.82
C ALA A 398 -12.50 -14.40 8.11
N ALA A 399 -13.65 -14.47 8.80
CA ALA A 399 -13.81 -15.26 10.03
C ALA A 399 -13.70 -16.78 9.84
N CYS A 400 -13.55 -17.28 8.62
CA CYS A 400 -13.18 -18.66 8.36
C CYS A 400 -11.69 -18.95 8.61
N ASP A 401 -10.87 -17.93 8.68
CA ASP A 401 -9.50 -18.00 9.17
C ASP A 401 -9.48 -17.89 10.71
N LYS A 402 -8.67 -18.71 11.36
CA LYS A 402 -8.62 -18.77 12.83
C LYS A 402 -8.12 -17.46 13.45
N ILE A 403 -7.19 -16.76 12.82
CA ILE A 403 -6.62 -15.48 13.31
C ILE A 403 -7.70 -14.41 13.28
N THR A 404 -8.32 -14.20 12.14
CA THR A 404 -9.37 -13.18 11.95
C THR A 404 -10.62 -13.50 12.77
N TYR A 405 -10.97 -14.78 12.93
CA TYR A 405 -12.04 -15.17 13.85
C TYR A 405 -11.73 -14.79 15.29
N ILE A 406 -10.50 -15.06 15.79
CA ILE A 406 -10.13 -14.71 17.16
C ILE A 406 -10.17 -13.19 17.36
N TRP A 407 -9.68 -12.39 16.39
CA TRP A 407 -9.78 -10.92 16.48
C TRP A 407 -11.23 -10.46 16.61
N SER A 408 -12.16 -11.06 15.86
CA SER A 408 -13.58 -10.70 15.93
C SER A 408 -14.23 -10.99 17.29
N THR A 409 -13.60 -11.79 18.15
CA THR A 409 -14.10 -12.05 19.50
C THR A 409 -13.75 -10.95 20.52
N PHE A 410 -12.96 -9.94 20.13
CA PHE A 410 -12.66 -8.75 20.94
C PHE A 410 -13.72 -7.65 20.71
N GLU A 411 -15.00 -8.00 20.91
CA GLU A 411 -16.14 -7.14 20.58
C GLU A 411 -16.14 -5.82 21.37
N GLU A 412 -15.86 -5.87 22.67
CA GLU A 412 -15.84 -4.68 23.54
C GLU A 412 -14.73 -3.71 23.12
N GLU A 413 -13.55 -4.22 22.80
CA GLU A 413 -12.41 -3.46 22.32
C GLU A 413 -12.75 -2.86 20.94
N TYR A 414 -13.35 -3.64 20.04
CA TYR A 414 -13.75 -3.17 18.71
C TYR A 414 -14.79 -2.04 18.78
N GLU A 415 -15.85 -2.18 19.57
CA GLU A 415 -16.90 -1.15 19.71
C GLU A 415 -16.31 0.14 20.31
N ARG A 416 -15.45 0.04 21.30
CA ARG A 416 -14.81 1.20 21.92
C ARG A 416 -13.91 1.92 20.91
N ILE A 417 -13.00 1.20 20.27
CA ILE A 417 -12.04 1.75 19.29
C ILE A 417 -12.77 2.31 18.08
N HIS A 418 -13.83 1.66 17.61
CA HIS A 418 -14.65 2.18 16.51
C HIS A 418 -15.30 3.53 16.87
N ASN A 419 -15.82 3.66 18.09
CA ASN A 419 -16.36 4.94 18.55
C ASN A 419 -15.26 6.03 18.65
N GLU A 420 -14.07 5.68 19.15
CA GLU A 420 -12.92 6.59 19.20
C GLU A 420 -12.49 7.03 17.79
N PHE A 421 -12.45 6.11 16.84
CA PHE A 421 -12.17 6.40 15.44
C PHE A 421 -13.18 7.36 14.82
N LEU A 422 -14.48 7.09 14.98
CA LEU A 422 -15.55 7.91 14.41
C LEU A 422 -15.62 9.32 15.03
N GLN A 423 -15.24 9.48 16.31
CA GLN A 423 -15.27 10.76 17.02
C GLN A 423 -13.92 11.50 16.94
N GLY A 424 -12.85 10.82 16.56
CA GLY A 424 -11.49 11.31 16.44
C GLY A 424 -11.05 11.46 14.99
N PRO A 425 -10.08 10.63 14.52
CA PRO A 425 -9.47 10.80 13.21
C PRO A 425 -10.46 10.74 12.03
N PHE A 426 -11.53 9.97 12.14
CA PHE A 426 -12.55 9.84 11.09
C PHE A 426 -13.74 10.78 11.29
N ALA A 427 -13.73 11.66 12.30
CA ALA A 427 -14.77 12.66 12.47
C ALA A 427 -14.91 13.53 11.20
N LYS A 428 -16.16 13.91 10.88
CA LYS A 428 -16.44 14.66 9.65
C LYS A 428 -15.58 15.92 9.53
N GLU A 429 -15.51 16.69 10.61
CA GLU A 429 -14.80 17.95 10.64
C GLU A 429 -13.30 17.79 10.42
N GLN A 430 -12.69 16.71 10.96
CA GLN A 430 -11.26 16.42 10.78
C GLN A 430 -10.97 16.01 9.34
N VAL A 431 -11.76 15.09 8.81
CA VAL A 431 -11.55 14.60 7.45
C VAL A 431 -11.83 15.68 6.40
N ASP A 432 -12.88 16.49 6.59
CA ASP A 432 -13.19 17.59 5.68
C ASP A 432 -12.06 18.62 5.64
N LEU A 433 -11.48 18.98 6.79
CA LEU A 433 -10.32 19.89 6.85
C LEU A 433 -9.12 19.35 6.06
N LEU A 434 -8.83 18.05 6.19
CA LEU A 434 -7.75 17.41 5.43
C LEU A 434 -8.05 17.44 3.93
N LEU A 435 -9.24 17.01 3.54
CA LEU A 435 -9.64 16.95 2.13
C LEU A 435 -9.66 18.35 1.50
N ASP A 436 -10.16 19.37 2.20
CA ASP A 436 -10.17 20.75 1.70
C ASP A 436 -8.74 21.29 1.49
N ALA A 437 -7.84 21.02 2.44
CA ALA A 437 -6.44 21.43 2.33
C ALA A 437 -5.73 20.71 1.16
N TRP A 438 -5.93 19.40 1.01
CA TRP A 438 -5.31 18.62 -0.05
C TRP A 438 -5.92 18.93 -1.42
N GLU A 439 -7.23 19.12 -1.50
CA GLU A 439 -7.90 19.57 -2.72
C GLU A 439 -7.34 20.91 -3.19
N GLN A 440 -7.19 21.90 -2.29
CA GLN A 440 -6.57 23.18 -2.62
C GLN A 440 -5.12 23.02 -3.08
N GLN A 441 -4.36 22.13 -2.42
CA GLN A 441 -2.94 21.88 -2.71
C GLN A 441 -2.74 21.31 -4.12
N ILE A 442 -3.57 20.33 -4.53
CA ILE A 442 -3.35 19.59 -5.79
C ILE A 442 -4.16 20.10 -6.96
N SER A 443 -5.22 20.90 -6.76
CA SER A 443 -6.08 21.44 -7.83
C SER A 443 -5.31 22.03 -9.01
N PRO A 444 -4.25 22.85 -8.80
CA PRO A 444 -3.50 23.43 -9.94
C PRO A 444 -2.83 22.34 -10.80
N VAL A 445 -2.31 21.29 -10.17
CA VAL A 445 -1.58 20.22 -10.88
C VAL A 445 -2.53 19.24 -11.57
N VAL A 446 -3.69 18.95 -10.97
CA VAL A 446 -4.75 18.17 -11.64
C VAL A 446 -5.26 18.90 -12.88
N LYS A 447 -5.47 20.22 -12.78
CA LYS A 447 -5.88 21.04 -13.92
C LYS A 447 -4.82 21.07 -15.02
N GLU A 448 -3.55 21.28 -14.65
CA GLU A 448 -2.41 21.23 -15.59
C GLU A 448 -2.36 19.89 -16.33
N ALA A 449 -2.52 18.76 -15.61
CA ALA A 449 -2.53 17.44 -16.23
C ALA A 449 -3.68 17.26 -17.22
N ALA A 450 -4.88 17.69 -16.86
CA ALA A 450 -6.06 17.64 -17.74
C ALA A 450 -5.95 18.52 -18.99
N GLU A 451 -5.19 19.62 -18.93
CA GLU A 451 -4.93 20.50 -20.08
C GLU A 451 -3.85 19.95 -21.03
N ILE A 452 -2.88 19.18 -20.51
CA ILE A 452 -1.72 18.69 -21.27
C ILE A 452 -1.97 17.29 -21.84
N HIS A 453 -2.60 16.38 -21.07
CA HIS A 453 -2.72 14.97 -21.39
C HIS A 453 -4.17 14.57 -21.70
N ASN A 454 -4.38 13.95 -22.86
CA ASN A 454 -5.71 13.54 -23.31
C ASN A 454 -6.31 12.37 -22.51
N ASP A 455 -5.45 11.59 -21.83
CA ASP A 455 -5.82 10.44 -21.00
C ASP A 455 -5.82 10.78 -19.50
N ALA A 456 -5.54 12.02 -19.13
CA ALA A 456 -5.66 12.45 -17.73
C ALA A 456 -7.13 12.62 -17.32
N LEU A 457 -7.38 12.44 -16.04
CA LEU A 457 -8.68 12.72 -15.42
C LEU A 457 -9.07 14.19 -15.66
N ARG A 458 -10.26 14.43 -16.21
CA ARG A 458 -10.76 15.79 -16.41
C ARG A 458 -10.99 16.48 -15.07
N PHE A 459 -10.71 17.75 -14.98
CA PHE A 459 -10.81 18.50 -13.73
C PHE A 459 -12.21 18.45 -13.10
N GLU A 460 -13.28 18.56 -13.92
CA GLU A 460 -14.65 18.48 -13.44
C GLU A 460 -15.02 17.07 -12.94
N ASP A 461 -14.57 16.02 -13.64
CA ASP A 461 -14.79 14.63 -13.20
C ASP A 461 -14.09 14.35 -11.85
N TRP A 462 -12.88 14.90 -11.66
CA TRP A 462 -12.20 14.83 -10.36
C TRP A 462 -12.99 15.53 -9.26
N LYS A 463 -13.55 16.71 -9.53
CA LYS A 463 -14.40 17.43 -8.54
C LYS A 463 -15.65 16.63 -8.20
N ASP A 464 -16.31 16.05 -9.18
CA ASP A 464 -17.49 15.19 -8.97
C ASP A 464 -17.12 13.92 -8.17
N ALA A 465 -15.95 13.33 -8.43
CA ALA A 465 -15.43 12.20 -7.66
C ALA A 465 -15.17 12.58 -6.19
N LEU A 466 -14.57 13.75 -5.91
CA LEU A 466 -14.36 14.23 -4.54
C LEU A 466 -15.69 14.46 -3.79
N ASP A 467 -16.70 15.02 -4.45
CA ASP A 467 -18.02 15.18 -3.87
C ASP A 467 -18.70 13.83 -3.60
N GLY A 468 -18.51 12.86 -4.50
CA GLY A 468 -18.93 11.46 -4.29
C GLY A 468 -18.23 10.84 -3.08
N PHE A 469 -16.93 11.02 -2.99
CA PHE A 469 -16.09 10.53 -1.89
C PHE A 469 -16.56 11.04 -0.52
N ARG A 470 -16.81 12.35 -0.39
CA ARG A 470 -17.34 12.94 0.84
C ARG A 470 -18.68 12.33 1.26
N ARG A 471 -19.55 11.99 0.28
CA ARG A 471 -20.82 11.30 0.56
C ARG A 471 -20.58 9.86 1.06
N SER A 472 -19.67 9.13 0.43
CA SER A 472 -19.27 7.77 0.86
C SER A 472 -18.72 7.78 2.28
N LEU A 473 -17.82 8.71 2.63
CA LEU A 473 -17.30 8.86 3.98
C LEU A 473 -18.41 9.20 5.00
N GLY A 474 -19.36 10.04 4.62
CA GLY A 474 -20.55 10.34 5.44
C GLY A 474 -21.39 9.10 5.72
N HIS A 475 -21.56 8.23 4.72
CA HIS A 475 -22.29 6.97 4.86
C HIS A 475 -21.51 5.99 5.75
N ALA A 476 -20.19 5.83 5.55
CA ALA A 476 -19.35 4.96 6.37
C ALA A 476 -19.47 5.29 7.88
N ARG A 477 -19.54 6.58 8.23
CA ARG A 477 -19.76 7.01 9.62
C ARG A 477 -21.13 6.65 10.18
N SER A 478 -22.13 6.39 9.35
CA SER A 478 -23.49 6.07 9.77
C SER A 478 -23.77 4.56 9.91
N ILE A 479 -22.88 3.72 9.40
CA ILE A 479 -22.95 2.25 9.52
C ILE A 479 -22.43 1.86 10.90
N LYS A 480 -23.20 1.01 11.63
CA LYS A 480 -22.80 0.44 12.92
C LYS A 480 -22.27 -0.97 12.73
#